data_575bc90063129a8eb1825760a3046528
#
_entry.id   575bc90063129a8eb1825760a3046528
#
_cell.length_a   1.000
_cell.length_b   1.000
_cell.length_c   1.000
_cell.angle_alpha   90.00
_cell.angle_beta   90.00
_cell.angle_gamma   90.00
#
_symmetry.space_group_name_H-M   'P 1'
#
loop_
_entity.id
_entity.type
_entity.pdbx_description
1 polymer ?
#
loop_
_entity_poly.entity_id
_entity_poly.type
_entity_poly.pdbx_seq_one_letter_code
_entity_poly.pdbx_strand_id
1 'polypeptide(L)'
;MQHMPRGFTLLELMVVLVIIGICTAGIGLGLGSLLDPGRQLRQEAEQLAQRLQVARDEARIDGRPLRWQADATGYWFSRREGTRWVDVQRDDLLRPQRWRPAGLAVQPATPIELSPEWIGVAWELTLSLQGRQLRLRDDGSGQLQVEQ
;
A
#
# COMPACT_ATOMS: atom_id res chain seq x y z
N MET A 1 -41.96 -18.51 45.99
CA MET A 1 -41.02 -17.38 45.78
C MET A 1 -41.41 -16.67 44.50
N GLN A 2 -42.01 -15.49 44.62
CA GLN A 2 -42.43 -14.69 43.46
C GLN A 2 -41.26 -13.84 43.02
N HIS A 3 -40.73 -14.09 41.82
CA HIS A 3 -39.79 -13.17 41.16
C HIS A 3 -40.60 -11.95 40.68
N MET A 4 -40.42 -10.82 41.34
CA MET A 4 -40.88 -9.53 40.83
C MET A 4 -40.05 -9.17 39.59
N PRO A 5 -40.67 -8.95 38.44
CA PRO A 5 -39.96 -8.45 37.28
C PRO A 5 -39.50 -7.03 37.62
N ARG A 6 -38.18 -6.82 37.60
CA ARG A 6 -37.58 -5.47 37.68
C ARG A 6 -37.87 -4.75 36.36
N GLY A 7 -38.75 -3.78 36.41
CA GLY A 7 -39.01 -2.91 35.28
C GLY A 7 -37.77 -2.04 34.98
N PHE A 8 -37.44 -1.87 33.69
CA PHE A 8 -36.39 -0.98 33.24
C PHE A 8 -36.71 0.46 33.69
N THR A 9 -35.72 1.11 34.26
CA THR A 9 -35.86 2.51 34.66
C THR A 9 -35.73 3.42 33.44
N LEU A 10 -36.45 4.53 33.43
CA LEU A 10 -36.37 5.50 32.33
C LEU A 10 -34.93 6.04 32.15
N LEU A 11 -34.17 6.16 33.25
CA LEU A 11 -32.78 6.55 33.25
C LEU A 11 -31.89 5.51 32.53
N GLU A 12 -32.14 4.21 32.74
CA GLU A 12 -31.38 3.14 32.09
C GLU A 12 -31.59 3.15 30.57
N LEU A 13 -32.82 3.41 30.12
CA LEU A 13 -33.12 3.55 28.70
C LEU A 13 -32.44 4.78 28.08
N MET A 14 -32.37 5.89 28.80
CA MET A 14 -31.66 7.09 28.34
C MET A 14 -30.14 6.81 28.21
N VAL A 15 -29.54 6.14 29.19
CA VAL A 15 -28.11 5.80 29.14
C VAL A 15 -27.79 4.88 27.98
N VAL A 16 -28.63 3.86 27.73
CA VAL A 16 -28.47 2.94 26.60
C VAL A 16 -28.56 3.67 25.26
N LEU A 17 -29.52 4.58 25.11
CA LEU A 17 -29.66 5.40 23.90
C LEU A 17 -28.45 6.32 23.67
N VAL A 18 -27.91 6.90 24.71
CA VAL A 18 -26.68 7.72 24.63
C VAL A 18 -25.49 6.88 24.18
N ILE A 19 -25.32 5.69 24.78
CA ILE A 19 -24.21 4.79 24.40
C ILE A 19 -24.33 4.35 22.94
N ILE A 20 -25.53 3.95 22.50
CA ILE A 20 -25.81 3.58 21.10
C ILE A 20 -25.51 4.77 20.18
N GLY A 21 -25.93 5.98 20.56
CA GLY A 21 -25.67 7.18 19.78
C GLY A 21 -24.17 7.46 19.61
N ILE A 22 -23.38 7.34 20.66
CA ILE A 22 -21.92 7.54 20.61
C ILE A 22 -21.25 6.44 19.77
N CYS A 23 -21.65 5.18 19.93
CA CYS A 23 -21.13 4.07 19.13
C CYS A 23 -21.43 4.25 17.63
N THR A 24 -22.66 4.65 17.29
CA THR A 24 -23.06 4.85 15.90
C THR A 24 -22.34 6.03 15.24
N ALA A 25 -22.16 7.12 15.98
CA ALA A 25 -21.37 8.28 15.50
C ALA A 25 -19.89 7.92 15.24
N GLY A 26 -19.30 7.12 16.11
CA GLY A 26 -17.91 6.64 15.96
C GLY A 26 -17.70 5.79 14.70
N ILE A 27 -18.65 4.94 14.35
CA ILE A 27 -18.58 4.07 13.17
C ILE A 27 -18.68 4.91 11.88
N GLY A 28 -19.55 5.91 11.84
CA GLY A 28 -19.73 6.76 10.65
C GLY A 28 -18.50 7.58 10.27
N LEU A 29 -17.76 8.08 11.27
CA LEU A 29 -16.54 8.86 11.05
C LEU A 29 -15.32 8.00 10.67
N GLY A 30 -15.26 6.74 11.12
CA GLY A 30 -14.16 5.82 10.80
C GLY A 30 -14.24 5.21 9.41
N LEU A 31 -15.43 4.83 8.95
CA LEU A 31 -15.61 4.15 7.66
C LEU A 31 -15.41 5.10 6.46
N GLY A 32 -15.80 6.36 6.56
CA GLY A 32 -15.62 7.34 5.49
C GLY A 32 -14.15 7.63 5.19
N SER A 33 -13.28 7.60 6.20
CA SER A 33 -11.84 7.83 6.02
C SER A 33 -11.09 6.63 5.43
N LEU A 34 -11.62 5.40 5.60
CA LEU A 34 -11.03 4.19 5.03
C LEU A 34 -11.33 4.04 3.53
N LEU A 35 -12.39 4.70 3.05
CA LEU A 35 -12.83 4.66 1.66
C LEU A 35 -12.32 5.86 0.84
N ASP A 36 -11.54 6.78 1.43
CA ASP A 36 -10.94 7.90 0.70
C ASP A 36 -9.88 7.40 -0.29
N PRO A 37 -10.12 7.56 -1.62
CA PRO A 37 -9.19 7.09 -2.64
C PRO A 37 -7.80 7.73 -2.52
N GLY A 38 -7.70 8.97 -2.07
CA GLY A 38 -6.45 9.68 -1.87
C GLY A 38 -5.61 9.05 -0.76
N ARG A 39 -6.24 8.65 0.35
CA ARG A 39 -5.57 7.96 1.45
C ARG A 39 -5.14 6.55 1.07
N GLN A 40 -5.99 5.80 0.37
CA GLN A 40 -5.67 4.47 -0.12
C GLN A 40 -4.49 4.51 -1.10
N LEU A 41 -4.51 5.47 -2.03
CA LEU A 41 -3.43 5.67 -3.00
C LEU A 41 -2.10 5.99 -2.30
N ARG A 42 -2.13 6.86 -1.30
CA ARG A 42 -0.94 7.21 -0.53
C ARG A 42 -0.37 6.01 0.23
N GLN A 43 -1.21 5.24 0.91
CA GLN A 43 -0.78 4.03 1.62
C GLN A 43 -0.12 3.01 0.68
N GLU A 44 -0.70 2.80 -0.50
CA GLU A 44 -0.15 1.88 -1.48
C GLU A 44 1.18 2.39 -2.05
N ALA A 45 1.28 3.70 -2.31
CA ALA A 45 2.52 4.33 -2.76
C ALA A 45 3.66 4.23 -1.72
N GLU A 46 3.35 4.47 -0.44
CA GLU A 46 4.32 4.35 0.66
C GLU A 46 4.80 2.90 0.82
N GLN A 47 3.89 1.91 0.73
CA GLN A 47 4.25 0.50 0.78
C GLN A 47 5.11 0.09 -0.43
N LEU A 48 4.77 0.56 -1.62
CA LEU A 48 5.56 0.32 -2.81
C LEU A 48 6.96 0.94 -2.68
N ALA A 49 7.06 2.18 -2.20
CA ALA A 49 8.32 2.87 -1.97
C ALA A 49 9.23 2.09 -1.01
N GLN A 50 8.70 1.59 0.10
CA GLN A 50 9.44 0.76 1.05
C GLN A 50 9.96 -0.53 0.40
N ARG A 51 9.16 -1.21 -0.40
CA ARG A 51 9.56 -2.44 -1.09
C ARG A 51 10.60 -2.21 -2.17
N LEU A 52 10.48 -1.11 -2.92
CA LEU A 52 11.48 -0.70 -3.89
C LEU A 52 12.82 -0.40 -3.22
N GLN A 53 12.80 0.23 -2.03
CA GLN A 53 14.00 0.46 -1.24
C GLN A 53 14.64 -0.85 -0.78
N VAL A 54 13.84 -1.79 -0.23
CA VAL A 54 14.34 -3.12 0.17
C VAL A 54 14.92 -3.87 -1.03
N ALA A 55 14.24 -3.85 -2.18
CA ALA A 55 14.73 -4.51 -3.39
C ALA A 55 16.06 -3.93 -3.87
N ARG A 56 16.23 -2.60 -3.77
CA ARG A 56 17.49 -1.94 -4.10
C ARG A 56 18.62 -2.37 -3.15
N ASP A 57 18.33 -2.38 -1.85
CA ASP A 57 19.33 -2.78 -0.84
C ASP A 57 19.73 -4.25 -1.03
N GLU A 58 18.78 -5.12 -1.35
CA GLU A 58 19.06 -6.52 -1.67
C GLU A 58 19.87 -6.68 -2.97
N ALA A 59 19.57 -5.91 -4.01
CA ALA A 59 20.36 -5.89 -5.24
C ALA A 59 21.81 -5.51 -4.96
N ARG A 60 22.04 -4.56 -4.05
CA ARG A 60 23.39 -4.13 -3.63
C ARG A 60 24.13 -5.20 -2.83
N ILE A 61 23.44 -5.85 -1.90
CA ILE A 61 24.02 -6.91 -1.06
C ILE A 61 24.41 -8.12 -1.92
N ASP A 62 23.54 -8.53 -2.82
CA ASP A 62 23.75 -9.70 -3.69
C ASP A 62 24.63 -9.40 -4.91
N GLY A 63 24.85 -8.13 -5.23
CA GLY A 63 25.55 -7.69 -6.44
C GLY A 63 24.82 -8.05 -7.73
N ARG A 64 23.50 -8.32 -7.66
CA ARG A 64 22.65 -8.71 -8.80
C ARG A 64 21.51 -7.74 -8.98
N PRO A 65 21.25 -7.25 -10.20
CA PRO A 65 20.14 -6.35 -10.43
C PRO A 65 18.81 -7.06 -10.20
N LEU A 66 17.86 -6.33 -9.60
CA LEU A 66 16.46 -6.68 -9.50
C LEU A 66 15.65 -5.85 -10.50
N ARG A 67 14.56 -6.39 -10.98
CA ARG A 67 13.63 -5.69 -11.87
C ARG A 67 12.26 -5.67 -11.23
N TRP A 68 11.68 -4.49 -11.13
CA TRP A 68 10.30 -4.30 -10.76
C TRP A 68 9.43 -4.22 -12.01
N GLN A 69 8.27 -4.87 -11.96
CA GLN A 69 7.26 -4.88 -13.03
C GLN A 69 5.87 -4.81 -12.42
N ALA A 70 4.93 -4.18 -13.13
CA ALA A 70 3.55 -4.05 -12.70
C ALA A 70 2.57 -4.21 -13.86
N ASP A 71 1.36 -4.63 -13.53
CA ASP A 71 0.19 -4.65 -14.39
C ASP A 71 -1.05 -4.10 -13.68
N ALA A 72 -2.23 -4.25 -14.29
CA ALA A 72 -3.49 -3.80 -13.70
C ALA A 72 -3.88 -4.55 -12.41
N THR A 73 -3.29 -5.70 -12.14
CA THR A 73 -3.63 -6.56 -10.99
C THR A 73 -2.67 -6.42 -9.82
N GLY A 74 -1.41 -6.04 -10.09
CA GLY A 74 -0.39 -5.96 -9.06
C GLY A 74 1.01 -5.72 -9.61
N TYR A 75 2.00 -6.05 -8.82
CA TYR A 75 3.40 -5.91 -9.17
C TYR A 75 4.23 -7.06 -8.60
N TRP A 76 5.41 -7.28 -9.22
CA TRP A 76 6.36 -8.32 -8.82
C TRP A 76 7.79 -7.89 -9.08
N PHE A 77 8.71 -8.60 -8.47
CA PHE A 77 10.13 -8.43 -8.67
C PHE A 77 10.72 -9.66 -9.36
N SER A 78 11.68 -9.45 -10.25
CA SER A 78 12.46 -10.50 -10.89
C SER A 78 13.95 -10.25 -10.63
N ARG A 79 14.69 -11.32 -10.36
CA ARG A 79 16.14 -11.28 -10.14
C ARG A 79 16.86 -11.75 -11.39
N ARG A 80 17.99 -11.15 -11.69
CA ARG A 80 18.82 -11.59 -12.81
C ARG A 80 19.66 -12.80 -12.41
N GLU A 81 19.45 -13.92 -13.11
CA GLU A 81 20.25 -15.14 -12.99
C GLU A 81 20.93 -15.42 -14.32
N GLY A 82 22.22 -15.09 -14.43
CA GLY A 82 22.95 -15.11 -15.69
C GLY A 82 22.34 -14.15 -16.72
N THR A 83 21.78 -14.70 -17.79
CA THR A 83 21.12 -13.92 -18.87
C THR A 83 19.60 -13.84 -18.73
N ARG A 84 18.99 -14.55 -17.77
CA ARG A 84 17.54 -14.64 -17.58
C ARG A 84 17.07 -13.86 -16.37
N TRP A 85 15.80 -13.40 -16.44
CA TRP A 85 15.07 -12.84 -15.32
C TRP A 85 14.19 -13.92 -14.71
N VAL A 86 14.29 -14.12 -13.42
CA VAL A 86 13.53 -15.12 -12.65
C VAL A 86 12.71 -14.40 -11.59
N ASP A 87 11.42 -14.68 -11.54
CA ASP A 87 10.51 -14.03 -10.59
C ASP A 87 10.79 -14.47 -9.16
N VAL A 88 10.83 -13.50 -8.25
CA VAL A 88 11.03 -13.74 -6.82
C VAL A 88 9.71 -14.21 -6.20
N GLN A 89 9.62 -15.50 -5.90
CA GLN A 89 8.37 -16.14 -5.42
C GLN A 89 8.37 -16.38 -3.90
N ARG A 90 9.53 -16.59 -3.29
CA ARG A 90 9.67 -17.11 -1.92
C ARG A 90 10.22 -16.10 -0.91
N ASP A 91 10.25 -14.84 -1.25
CA ASP A 91 10.67 -13.78 -0.37
C ASP A 91 9.45 -13.13 0.29
N ASP A 92 9.49 -12.91 1.60
CA ASP A 92 8.36 -12.32 2.33
C ASP A 92 8.08 -10.86 1.92
N LEU A 93 9.11 -10.12 1.53
CA LEU A 93 9.00 -8.71 1.17
C LEU A 93 8.88 -8.48 -0.34
N LEU A 94 9.57 -9.27 -1.16
CA LEU A 94 9.66 -9.10 -2.62
C LEU A 94 8.74 -10.04 -3.41
N ARG A 95 7.94 -10.88 -2.74
CA ARG A 95 6.93 -11.73 -3.41
C ARG A 95 5.93 -10.88 -4.20
N PRO A 96 5.28 -11.43 -5.23
CA PRO A 96 4.23 -10.75 -5.98
C PRO A 96 3.13 -10.19 -5.07
N GLN A 97 2.72 -8.97 -5.33
CA GLN A 97 1.69 -8.25 -4.58
C GLN A 97 0.55 -7.85 -5.50
N ARG A 98 -0.67 -7.93 -4.99
CA ARG A 98 -1.84 -7.35 -5.65
C ARG A 98 -2.05 -5.92 -5.18
N TRP A 99 -2.48 -5.04 -6.08
CA TRP A 99 -2.95 -3.72 -5.68
C TRP A 99 -4.12 -3.87 -4.71
N ARG A 100 -4.03 -3.23 -3.57
CA ARG A 100 -5.12 -3.29 -2.58
C ARG A 100 -6.35 -2.53 -3.04
N PRO A 101 -6.24 -1.26 -3.52
CA PRO A 101 -7.37 -0.62 -4.15
C PRO A 101 -7.56 -1.15 -5.57
N ALA A 102 -8.75 -1.70 -5.83
CA ALA A 102 -9.11 -2.10 -7.19
C ALA A 102 -9.14 -0.88 -8.14
N GLY A 103 -8.64 -1.05 -9.36
CA GLY A 103 -8.61 0.02 -10.37
C GLY A 103 -7.42 0.97 -10.25
N LEU A 104 -6.41 0.65 -9.44
CA LEU A 104 -5.14 1.38 -9.45
C LEU A 104 -4.42 1.16 -10.77
N ALA A 105 -3.98 2.23 -11.40
CA ALA A 105 -3.17 2.20 -12.60
C ALA A 105 -1.79 2.80 -12.35
N VAL A 106 -0.78 2.26 -13.04
CA VAL A 106 0.62 2.70 -12.93
C VAL A 106 1.13 3.10 -14.30
N GLN A 107 1.83 4.22 -14.38
CA GLN A 107 2.48 4.73 -15.58
C GLN A 107 3.90 5.23 -15.27
N PRO A 108 4.89 4.97 -16.17
CA PRO A 108 4.83 4.10 -17.33
C PRO A 108 4.74 2.62 -16.93
N ALA A 109 4.21 1.79 -17.80
CA ALA A 109 4.16 0.33 -17.61
C ALA A 109 5.50 -0.38 -17.92
N THR A 110 6.56 0.40 -18.10
CA THR A 110 7.90 -0.12 -18.39
C THR A 110 8.56 -0.67 -17.13
N PRO A 111 9.26 -1.82 -17.22
CA PRO A 111 10.00 -2.35 -16.10
C PRO A 111 11.07 -1.38 -15.59
N ILE A 112 11.23 -1.30 -14.26
CA ILE A 112 12.30 -0.53 -13.61
C ILE A 112 13.38 -1.49 -13.17
N GLU A 113 14.61 -1.25 -13.62
CA GLU A 113 15.77 -2.01 -13.20
C GLU A 113 16.45 -1.32 -12.01
N LEU A 114 16.55 -2.06 -10.90
CA LEU A 114 17.21 -1.63 -9.68
C LEU A 114 18.64 -2.16 -9.72
N SER A 115 19.57 -1.27 -10.07
CA SER A 115 20.99 -1.59 -10.19
C SER A 115 21.62 -1.83 -8.82
N PRO A 116 22.59 -2.75 -8.70
CA PRO A 116 23.44 -2.89 -7.51
C PRO A 116 24.39 -1.70 -7.30
N GLU A 117 24.54 -0.84 -8.29
CA GLU A 117 25.42 0.33 -8.22
C GLU A 117 24.83 1.41 -7.29
N TRP A 118 25.74 2.23 -6.71
CA TRP A 118 25.36 3.33 -5.82
C TRP A 118 24.60 4.44 -6.54
N ILE A 119 24.92 4.68 -7.81
CA ILE A 119 24.27 5.65 -8.66
C ILE A 119 23.47 4.85 -9.70
N GLY A 120 22.17 4.85 -9.58
CA GLY A 120 21.25 4.21 -10.50
C GLY A 120 20.72 5.15 -11.58
N VAL A 121 19.90 4.61 -12.46
CA VAL A 121 19.17 5.41 -13.43
C VAL A 121 17.96 6.04 -12.72
N ALA A 122 17.79 7.36 -12.89
CA ALA A 122 16.61 8.05 -12.39
C ALA A 122 15.34 7.51 -13.06
N TRP A 123 14.26 7.39 -12.30
CA TRP A 123 12.98 6.94 -12.81
C TRP A 123 11.81 7.63 -12.08
N GLU A 124 10.68 7.65 -12.73
CA GLU A 124 9.44 8.21 -12.20
C GLU A 124 8.28 7.25 -12.48
N LEU A 125 7.42 7.07 -11.49
CA LEU A 125 6.16 6.32 -11.60
C LEU A 125 5.02 7.21 -11.16
N THR A 126 3.93 7.19 -11.90
CA THR A 126 2.67 7.80 -11.52
C THR A 126 1.66 6.71 -11.19
N LEU A 127 1.18 6.71 -9.94
CA LEU A 127 0.06 5.88 -9.52
C LEU A 127 -1.22 6.72 -9.63
N SER A 128 -2.26 6.15 -10.18
CA SER A 128 -3.56 6.82 -10.29
C SER A 128 -4.70 5.93 -9.82
N LEU A 129 -5.64 6.55 -9.10
CA LEU A 129 -6.85 5.89 -8.57
C LEU A 129 -8.00 6.88 -8.56
N GLN A 130 -9.08 6.57 -9.27
CA GLN A 130 -10.31 7.38 -9.28
C GLN A 130 -10.07 8.88 -9.47
N GLY A 131 -9.21 9.26 -10.43
CA GLY A 131 -8.88 10.65 -10.73
C GLY A 131 -7.87 11.32 -9.79
N ARG A 132 -7.40 10.63 -8.75
CA ARG A 132 -6.26 11.05 -7.93
C ARG A 132 -4.98 10.51 -8.51
N GLN A 133 -3.91 11.28 -8.42
CA GLN A 133 -2.58 10.87 -8.89
C GLN A 133 -1.54 11.12 -7.81
N LEU A 134 -0.52 10.29 -7.80
CA LEU A 134 0.61 10.39 -6.91
C LEU A 134 1.86 9.91 -7.65
N ARG A 135 2.98 10.64 -7.50
CA ARG A 135 4.24 10.32 -8.16
C ARG A 135 5.23 9.75 -7.18
N LEU A 136 5.88 8.67 -7.60
CA LEU A 136 7.10 8.18 -6.98
C LEU A 136 8.26 8.51 -7.90
N ARG A 137 9.25 9.18 -7.37
CA ARG A 137 10.45 9.57 -8.11
C ARG A 137 11.71 9.11 -7.39
N ASP A 138 12.65 8.63 -8.16
CA ASP A 138 14.01 8.36 -7.75
C ASP A 138 14.95 9.14 -8.66
N ASP A 139 15.80 9.97 -8.09
CA ASP A 139 16.78 10.76 -8.83
C ASP A 139 18.07 9.99 -9.20
N GLY A 140 18.10 8.70 -8.86
CA GLY A 140 19.28 7.84 -9.03
C GLY A 140 20.24 7.84 -7.83
N SER A 141 20.05 8.73 -6.85
CA SER A 141 20.87 8.75 -5.63
C SER A 141 20.43 7.70 -4.60
N GLY A 142 19.25 7.13 -4.80
CA GLY A 142 18.65 6.16 -3.90
C GLY A 142 17.63 6.75 -2.93
N GLN A 143 17.31 8.03 -3.05
CA GLN A 143 16.24 8.65 -2.30
C GLN A 143 14.95 8.60 -3.08
N LEU A 144 13.99 7.85 -2.56
CA LEU A 144 12.64 7.77 -3.07
C LEU A 144 11.81 8.93 -2.50
N GLN A 145 11.23 9.72 -3.40
CA GLN A 145 10.34 10.82 -3.06
C GLN A 145 8.92 10.49 -3.51
N VAL A 146 7.96 10.78 -2.64
CA VAL A 146 6.53 10.61 -2.90
C VAL A 146 5.93 12.01 -3.00
N GLU A 147 5.49 12.40 -4.20
CA GLU A 147 4.94 13.72 -4.51
C GLU A 147 3.46 13.61 -4.90
N GLN A 148 2.66 14.61 -4.51
CA GLN A 148 1.25 14.74 -4.92
C GLN A 148 1.12 15.64 -6.14
#